data_b5bed418d6524d71e9e10f071b2b1dc8
#
_entry.id   b5bed418d6524d71e9e10f071b2b1dc8
#
_cell.length_a   1.000
_cell.length_b   1.000
_cell.length_c   1.000
_cell.angle_alpha   90.00
_cell.angle_beta   90.00
_cell.angle_gamma   90.00
#
_symmetry.space_group_name_H-M   'P 1'
#
loop_
_entity.id
_entity.type
_entity.pdbx_description
1 polymer ?
#
loop_
_entity_poly.entity_id
_entity_poly.type
_entity_poly.pdbx_seq_one_letter_code
_entity_poly.pdbx_strand_id
1 'polypeptide(L)'
;MDLLISGKTALVTGASAGIGRGIALALGAERVRLAITARRTDRLDEVGREILARGGHAPVVIEADFMREDAPQRIADAALAGLGSVEILVNNAGGSRKFDLDSTEEQWQEALTLNFTRQRQLAQRLLPQMIEHRWGRIVNITGKSEPEGLNGAFCAKAAMHSWAKGLSREVGKHGITVNSIPPGRIMSEQILRNYPPDYRKWQSEHEIPVGEYGQPEDIAHLVCFLASPLARYITGAVIPVDGGLRRYQF
;
A
#
# COMPACT_ATOMS: atom_id res chain seq x y z
N MET A 1 11.44 -16.43 -11.39
CA MET A 1 10.74 -17.18 -10.32
C MET A 1 9.26 -17.08 -10.62
N ASP A 2 8.54 -18.18 -10.68
CA ASP A 2 7.08 -18.15 -10.75
C ASP A 2 6.52 -17.86 -9.35
N LEU A 3 5.76 -16.77 -9.22
CA LEU A 3 5.18 -16.34 -7.94
C LEU A 3 3.89 -17.10 -7.58
N LEU A 4 3.33 -17.87 -8.49
CA LEU A 4 2.10 -18.67 -8.29
C LEU A 4 0.88 -17.81 -7.87
N ILE A 5 0.79 -16.57 -8.39
CA ILE A 5 -0.31 -15.62 -8.10
C ILE A 5 -1.21 -15.36 -9.32
N SER A 6 -0.92 -15.96 -10.47
CA SER A 6 -1.78 -15.84 -11.65
C SER A 6 -3.21 -16.30 -11.36
N GLY A 7 -4.19 -15.50 -11.78
CA GLY A 7 -5.61 -15.74 -11.52
C GLY A 7 -6.11 -15.39 -10.12
N LYS A 8 -5.22 -15.08 -9.16
CA LYS A 8 -5.59 -14.54 -7.85
C LYS A 8 -6.30 -13.19 -7.98
N THR A 9 -7.04 -12.80 -6.96
CA THR A 9 -7.77 -11.54 -6.92
C THR A 9 -7.13 -10.56 -5.93
N ALA A 10 -6.96 -9.29 -6.33
CA ALA A 10 -6.36 -8.29 -5.45
C ALA A 10 -7.11 -6.95 -5.50
N LEU A 11 -7.14 -6.28 -4.34
CA LEU A 11 -7.58 -4.89 -4.21
C LEU A 11 -6.37 -4.01 -3.87
N VAL A 12 -6.10 -3.01 -4.73
CA VAL A 12 -5.05 -2.01 -4.51
C VAL A 12 -5.67 -0.65 -4.25
N THR A 13 -5.40 -0.07 -3.08
CA THR A 13 -5.91 1.25 -2.72
C THR A 13 -4.90 2.36 -3.07
N GLY A 14 -5.40 3.54 -3.49
CA GLY A 14 -4.55 4.65 -3.93
C GLY A 14 -3.78 4.34 -5.22
N ALA A 15 -4.40 3.60 -6.15
CA ALA A 15 -3.75 3.06 -7.35
C ALA A 15 -3.60 4.06 -8.50
N SER A 16 -4.06 5.31 -8.37
CA SER A 16 -4.05 6.29 -9.47
C SER A 16 -2.69 6.88 -9.80
N ALA A 17 -1.68 6.75 -8.92
CA ALA A 17 -0.34 7.31 -9.12
C ALA A 17 0.70 6.65 -8.21
N GLY A 18 1.99 6.94 -8.47
CA GLY A 18 3.12 6.58 -7.62
C GLY A 18 3.19 5.09 -7.29
N ILE A 19 3.45 4.77 -6.02
CA ILE A 19 3.61 3.40 -5.54
C ILE A 19 2.40 2.52 -5.84
N GLY A 20 1.18 3.01 -5.59
CA GLY A 20 -0.04 2.23 -5.82
C GLY A 20 -0.26 1.89 -7.30
N ARG A 21 0.07 2.82 -8.22
CA ARG A 21 0.05 2.55 -9.65
C ARG A 21 1.09 1.48 -10.02
N GLY A 22 2.34 1.63 -9.54
CA GLY A 22 3.39 0.63 -9.79
C GLY A 22 3.00 -0.77 -9.32
N ILE A 23 2.39 -0.87 -8.13
CA ILE A 23 1.88 -2.14 -7.58
C ILE A 23 0.78 -2.73 -8.46
N ALA A 24 -0.20 -1.91 -8.88
CA ALA A 24 -1.29 -2.38 -9.74
C ALA A 24 -0.77 -2.91 -11.08
N LEU A 25 0.21 -2.21 -11.69
CA LEU A 25 0.84 -2.64 -12.94
C LEU A 25 1.62 -3.95 -12.78
N ALA A 26 2.40 -4.08 -11.70
CA ALA A 26 3.19 -5.28 -11.45
C ALA A 26 2.29 -6.51 -11.18
N LEU A 27 1.27 -6.38 -10.31
CA LEU A 27 0.30 -7.45 -10.09
C LEU A 27 -0.47 -7.81 -11.36
N GLY A 28 -0.83 -6.81 -12.18
CA GLY A 28 -1.46 -7.02 -13.48
C GLY A 28 -0.58 -7.82 -14.45
N ALA A 29 0.73 -7.54 -14.48
CA ALA A 29 1.70 -8.29 -15.28
C ALA A 29 1.82 -9.76 -14.83
N GLU A 30 1.66 -10.03 -13.54
CA GLU A 30 1.56 -11.39 -12.97
C GLU A 30 0.17 -12.03 -13.17
N ARG A 31 -0.70 -11.43 -14.01
CA ARG A 31 -2.06 -11.89 -14.32
C ARG A 31 -2.98 -12.01 -13.11
N VAL A 32 -2.78 -11.19 -12.10
CA VAL A 32 -3.71 -11.03 -10.99
C VAL A 32 -4.94 -10.26 -11.48
N ARG A 33 -6.14 -10.69 -11.10
CA ARG A 33 -7.39 -9.96 -11.35
C ARG A 33 -7.54 -8.85 -10.33
N LEU A 34 -7.65 -7.60 -10.78
CA LEU A 34 -7.52 -6.43 -9.93
C LEU A 34 -8.83 -5.69 -9.72
N ALA A 35 -9.06 -5.21 -8.50
CA ALA A 35 -9.84 -4.02 -8.22
C ALA A 35 -8.86 -2.89 -7.83
N ILE A 36 -9.03 -1.72 -8.39
CA ILE A 36 -8.19 -0.55 -8.13
C ILE A 36 -9.05 0.63 -7.69
N THR A 37 -8.64 1.32 -6.63
CA THR A 37 -9.42 2.44 -6.11
C THR A 37 -8.60 3.69 -5.84
N ALA A 38 -9.16 4.83 -6.17
CA ALA A 38 -8.69 6.18 -5.84
C ALA A 38 -9.81 7.20 -6.08
N ARG A 39 -9.53 8.49 -5.84
CA ARG A 39 -10.46 9.61 -6.11
C ARG A 39 -10.48 10.04 -7.58
N ARG A 40 -9.37 9.84 -8.32
CA ARG A 40 -9.19 10.29 -9.70
C ARG A 40 -9.49 9.13 -10.65
N THR A 41 -10.73 9.07 -11.14
CA THR A 41 -11.21 7.98 -12.00
C THR A 41 -10.48 7.97 -13.35
N ASP A 42 -10.25 9.13 -13.95
CA ASP A 42 -9.50 9.30 -15.19
C ASP A 42 -8.12 8.64 -15.14
N ARG A 43 -7.41 8.79 -14.01
CA ARG A 43 -6.12 8.16 -13.77
C ARG A 43 -6.22 6.65 -13.54
N LEU A 44 -7.29 6.18 -12.90
CA LEU A 44 -7.54 4.75 -12.75
C LEU A 44 -7.81 4.09 -14.11
N ASP A 45 -8.54 4.76 -15.00
CA ASP A 45 -8.80 4.30 -16.35
C ASP A 45 -7.51 4.22 -17.19
N GLU A 46 -6.58 5.18 -17.01
CA GLU A 46 -5.24 5.11 -17.61
C GLU A 46 -4.49 3.87 -17.13
N VAL A 47 -4.47 3.61 -15.82
CA VAL A 47 -3.85 2.42 -15.23
C VAL A 47 -4.50 1.14 -15.77
N GLY A 48 -5.83 1.11 -15.88
CA GLY A 48 -6.57 -0.03 -16.45
C GLY A 48 -6.17 -0.32 -17.90
N ARG A 49 -6.05 0.72 -18.73
CA ARG A 49 -5.58 0.57 -20.12
C ARG A 49 -4.15 0.06 -20.21
N GLU A 50 -3.28 0.51 -19.32
CA GLU A 50 -1.89 0.06 -19.29
C GLU A 50 -1.76 -1.39 -18.81
N ILE A 51 -2.56 -1.82 -17.82
CA ILE A 51 -2.64 -3.22 -17.39
C ILE A 51 -3.03 -4.12 -18.57
N LEU A 52 -4.06 -3.73 -19.32
CA LEU A 52 -4.51 -4.46 -20.52
C LEU A 52 -3.41 -4.52 -21.60
N ALA A 53 -2.75 -3.40 -21.87
CA ALA A 53 -1.66 -3.32 -22.85
C ALA A 53 -0.47 -4.22 -22.49
N ARG A 54 -0.26 -4.50 -21.22
CA ARG A 54 0.76 -5.43 -20.71
C ARG A 54 0.28 -6.89 -20.62
N GLY A 55 -0.91 -7.19 -21.13
CA GLY A 55 -1.48 -8.53 -21.17
C GLY A 55 -2.16 -8.98 -19.88
N GLY A 56 -2.42 -8.08 -18.95
CA GLY A 56 -3.22 -8.33 -17.74
C GLY A 56 -4.73 -8.33 -18.03
N HIS A 57 -5.52 -8.50 -16.98
CA HIS A 57 -6.99 -8.44 -17.04
C HIS A 57 -7.49 -7.00 -16.82
N ALA A 58 -8.63 -6.64 -17.43
CA ALA A 58 -9.30 -5.38 -17.14
C ALA A 58 -9.63 -5.27 -15.64
N PRO A 59 -9.16 -4.22 -14.93
CA PRO A 59 -9.45 -4.09 -13.51
C PRO A 59 -10.87 -3.58 -13.26
N VAL A 60 -11.43 -3.92 -12.10
CA VAL A 60 -12.59 -3.25 -11.54
C VAL A 60 -12.14 -1.88 -11.02
N VAL A 61 -12.65 -0.80 -11.64
CA VAL A 61 -12.34 0.57 -11.23
C VAL A 61 -13.35 1.04 -10.20
N ILE A 62 -12.87 1.50 -9.04
CA ILE A 62 -13.71 1.92 -7.91
C ILE A 62 -13.33 3.35 -7.52
N GLU A 63 -14.19 4.31 -7.82
CA GLU A 63 -14.02 5.67 -7.32
C GLU A 63 -14.36 5.73 -5.83
N ALA A 64 -13.41 6.16 -5.00
CA ALA A 64 -13.65 6.35 -3.58
C ALA A 64 -12.70 7.39 -2.96
N ASP A 65 -13.25 8.15 -2.02
CA ASP A 65 -12.49 9.01 -1.11
C ASP A 65 -12.44 8.36 0.27
N PHE A 66 -11.25 7.97 0.70
CA PHE A 66 -11.01 7.35 2.01
C PHE A 66 -11.36 8.26 3.20
N MET A 67 -11.55 9.56 2.98
CA MET A 67 -12.05 10.45 4.05
C MET A 67 -13.51 10.20 4.38
N ARG A 68 -14.31 9.68 3.43
CA ARG A 68 -15.71 9.35 3.68
C ARG A 68 -15.85 8.18 4.65
N GLU A 69 -16.85 8.24 5.50
CA GLU A 69 -17.11 7.20 6.50
C GLU A 69 -17.54 5.87 5.87
N ASP A 70 -18.29 5.94 4.80
CA ASP A 70 -18.82 4.79 4.06
C ASP A 70 -17.80 4.14 3.11
N ALA A 71 -16.62 4.76 2.88
CA ALA A 71 -15.65 4.31 1.91
C ALA A 71 -15.20 2.85 2.09
N PRO A 72 -14.84 2.37 3.30
CA PRO A 72 -14.41 0.97 3.48
C PRO A 72 -15.48 -0.04 3.08
N GLN A 73 -16.76 0.25 3.37
CA GLN A 73 -17.87 -0.62 2.98
C GLN A 73 -18.06 -0.63 1.47
N ARG A 74 -18.19 0.56 0.86
CA ARG A 74 -18.41 0.69 -0.59
C ARG A 74 -17.28 0.06 -1.41
N ILE A 75 -16.03 0.24 -0.99
CA ILE A 75 -14.88 -0.34 -1.67
C ILE A 75 -14.91 -1.87 -1.56
N ALA A 76 -15.15 -2.41 -0.37
CA ALA A 76 -15.23 -3.85 -0.16
C ALA A 76 -16.35 -4.48 -0.98
N ASP A 77 -17.56 -3.91 -0.94
CA ASP A 77 -18.73 -4.42 -1.67
C ASP A 77 -18.49 -4.39 -3.18
N ALA A 78 -17.97 -3.29 -3.72
CA ALA A 78 -17.69 -3.17 -5.15
C ALA A 78 -16.57 -4.13 -5.60
N ALA A 79 -15.51 -4.30 -4.81
CA ALA A 79 -14.45 -5.24 -5.11
C ALA A 79 -14.94 -6.69 -5.09
N LEU A 80 -15.73 -7.07 -4.09
CA LEU A 80 -16.31 -8.41 -3.98
C LEU A 80 -17.31 -8.68 -5.11
N ALA A 81 -18.17 -7.71 -5.45
CA ALA A 81 -19.11 -7.85 -6.56
C ALA A 81 -18.40 -8.04 -7.91
N GLY A 82 -17.30 -7.31 -8.16
CA GLY A 82 -16.57 -7.38 -9.42
C GLY A 82 -15.59 -8.55 -9.54
N LEU A 83 -14.98 -9.00 -8.43
CA LEU A 83 -13.97 -10.05 -8.43
C LEU A 83 -14.48 -11.41 -7.94
N GLY A 84 -15.60 -11.44 -7.21
CA GLY A 84 -16.12 -12.62 -6.49
C GLY A 84 -15.45 -12.83 -5.13
N SER A 85 -14.17 -12.53 -5.00
CA SER A 85 -13.40 -12.58 -3.75
C SER A 85 -12.26 -11.57 -3.81
N VAL A 86 -11.66 -11.23 -2.67
CA VAL A 86 -10.44 -10.42 -2.57
C VAL A 86 -9.41 -11.22 -1.75
N GLU A 87 -8.51 -11.88 -2.42
CA GLU A 87 -7.49 -12.73 -1.81
C GLU A 87 -6.28 -11.93 -1.33
N ILE A 88 -5.97 -10.82 -2.01
CA ILE A 88 -4.83 -9.95 -1.72
C ILE A 88 -5.36 -8.52 -1.49
N LEU A 89 -5.04 -7.93 -0.33
CA LEU A 89 -5.32 -6.53 -0.03
C LEU A 89 -4.02 -5.75 0.06
N VAL A 90 -3.88 -4.71 -0.76
CA VAL A 90 -2.79 -3.74 -0.65
C VAL A 90 -3.33 -2.42 -0.14
N ASN A 91 -3.08 -2.14 1.13
CA ASN A 91 -3.37 -0.87 1.78
C ASN A 91 -2.26 0.13 1.44
N ASN A 92 -2.45 0.90 0.37
CA ASN A 92 -1.49 1.92 -0.07
C ASN A 92 -2.06 3.35 -0.02
N ALA A 93 -3.38 3.53 -0.09
CA ALA A 93 -3.98 4.86 0.04
C ALA A 93 -3.45 5.57 1.29
N GLY A 94 -3.02 6.82 1.14
CA GLY A 94 -2.44 7.56 2.24
C GLY A 94 -1.96 8.94 1.78
N GLY A 95 -1.49 9.73 2.72
CA GLY A 95 -0.92 11.03 2.46
C GLY A 95 -0.19 11.56 3.67
N SER A 96 0.82 12.40 3.43
CA SER A 96 1.58 13.07 4.47
C SER A 96 1.54 14.56 4.23
N ARG A 97 1.34 15.31 5.30
CA ARG A 97 1.44 16.78 5.34
C ARG A 97 2.45 17.17 6.41
N LYS A 98 3.02 18.34 6.28
CA LYS A 98 3.83 18.93 7.34
C LYS A 98 2.94 19.21 8.55
N PHE A 99 3.46 18.92 9.73
CA PHE A 99 2.85 19.23 11.02
C PHE A 99 3.74 20.21 11.75
N ASP A 100 3.11 21.10 12.50
CA ASP A 100 3.76 22.03 13.40
C ASP A 100 3.27 21.76 14.84
N LEU A 101 3.86 22.39 15.85
CA LEU A 101 3.52 22.15 17.26
C LEU A 101 2.06 22.53 17.60
N ASP A 102 1.48 23.45 16.84
CA ASP A 102 0.10 23.93 16.95
C ASP A 102 -0.85 23.32 15.91
N SER A 103 -0.44 22.22 15.26
CA SER A 103 -1.32 21.49 14.33
C SER A 103 -2.64 21.12 14.99
N THR A 104 -3.76 21.40 14.28
CA THR A 104 -5.11 21.28 14.84
C THR A 104 -5.56 19.82 14.99
N GLU A 105 -6.59 19.59 15.82
CA GLU A 105 -7.17 18.25 16.00
C GLU A 105 -7.75 17.70 14.67
N GLU A 106 -8.30 18.54 13.80
CA GLU A 106 -8.80 18.15 12.49
C GLU A 106 -7.68 17.59 11.58
N GLN A 107 -6.48 18.21 11.63
CA GLN A 107 -5.30 17.71 10.92
C GLN A 107 -4.87 16.33 11.46
N TRP A 108 -4.89 16.14 12.78
CA TRP A 108 -4.62 14.87 13.42
C TRP A 108 -5.64 13.80 13.03
N GLN A 109 -6.94 14.13 13.06
CA GLN A 109 -8.02 13.23 12.67
C GLN A 109 -7.92 12.84 11.18
N GLU A 110 -7.62 13.81 10.28
CA GLU A 110 -7.37 13.51 8.87
C GLU A 110 -6.22 12.51 8.71
N ALA A 111 -5.09 12.76 9.36
CA ALA A 111 -3.91 11.92 9.27
C ALA A 111 -4.18 10.48 9.75
N LEU A 112 -4.83 10.33 10.90
CA LEU A 112 -5.22 9.03 11.47
C LEU A 112 -6.25 8.33 10.61
N THR A 113 -7.27 9.06 10.16
CA THR A 113 -8.35 8.50 9.34
C THR A 113 -7.81 7.93 8.04
N LEU A 114 -7.03 8.71 7.29
CA LEU A 114 -6.54 8.32 5.98
C LEU A 114 -5.46 7.22 6.05
N ASN A 115 -4.53 7.32 7.02
CA ASN A 115 -3.35 6.45 7.04
C ASN A 115 -3.48 5.22 7.96
N PHE A 116 -4.55 5.13 8.75
CA PHE A 116 -4.78 3.99 9.64
C PHE A 116 -6.23 3.54 9.67
N THR A 117 -7.16 4.40 10.10
CA THR A 117 -8.52 3.99 10.47
C THR A 117 -9.26 3.34 9.30
N ARG A 118 -9.29 3.98 8.12
CA ARG A 118 -10.04 3.46 6.96
C ARG A 118 -9.40 2.22 6.37
N GLN A 119 -8.07 2.14 6.37
CA GLN A 119 -7.34 0.94 5.90
C GLN A 119 -7.62 -0.27 6.80
N ARG A 120 -7.60 -0.06 8.13
CA ARG A 120 -7.97 -1.09 9.11
C ARG A 120 -9.42 -1.53 8.93
N GLN A 121 -10.35 -0.60 8.77
CA GLN A 121 -11.77 -0.90 8.54
C GLN A 121 -11.99 -1.70 7.26
N LEU A 122 -11.29 -1.33 6.17
CA LEU A 122 -11.36 -2.08 4.90
C LEU A 122 -10.85 -3.51 5.06
N ALA A 123 -9.70 -3.70 5.72
CA ALA A 123 -9.20 -5.03 6.01
C ALA A 123 -10.20 -5.86 6.82
N GLN A 124 -10.84 -5.28 7.85
CA GLN A 124 -11.86 -5.96 8.65
C GLN A 124 -13.07 -6.44 7.83
N ARG A 125 -13.45 -5.71 6.77
CA ARG A 125 -14.53 -6.10 5.86
C ARG A 125 -14.17 -7.31 4.98
N LEU A 126 -12.89 -7.43 4.63
CA LEU A 126 -12.39 -8.48 3.75
C LEU A 126 -11.91 -9.73 4.50
N LEU A 127 -11.60 -9.62 5.79
CA LEU A 127 -11.11 -10.74 6.60
C LEU A 127 -12.06 -11.95 6.65
N PRO A 128 -13.39 -11.82 6.81
CA PRO A 128 -14.27 -12.98 6.92
C PRO A 128 -14.13 -13.96 5.76
N GLN A 129 -14.14 -13.47 4.52
CA GLN A 129 -13.99 -14.34 3.34
C GLN A 129 -12.56 -14.90 3.19
N MET A 130 -11.51 -14.16 3.62
CA MET A 130 -10.14 -14.69 3.67
C MET A 130 -10.03 -15.84 4.69
N ILE A 131 -10.68 -15.71 5.84
CA ILE A 131 -10.74 -16.76 6.89
C ILE A 131 -11.47 -18.00 6.38
N GLU A 132 -12.62 -17.83 5.74
CA GLU A 132 -13.42 -18.89 5.14
C GLU A 132 -12.62 -19.69 4.10
N HIS A 133 -11.95 -18.98 3.19
CA HIS A 133 -11.09 -19.59 2.17
C HIS A 133 -9.74 -20.09 2.69
N ARG A 134 -9.42 -19.85 3.96
CA ARG A 134 -8.15 -20.20 4.61
C ARG A 134 -6.93 -19.70 3.83
N TRP A 135 -7.07 -18.53 3.22
CA TRP A 135 -6.02 -17.89 2.43
C TRP A 135 -6.24 -16.38 2.36
N GLY A 136 -5.19 -15.61 2.56
CA GLY A 136 -5.21 -14.16 2.42
C GLY A 136 -3.82 -13.56 2.51
N ARG A 137 -3.63 -12.40 1.85
CA ARG A 137 -2.41 -11.60 1.90
C ARG A 137 -2.78 -10.14 2.12
N ILE A 138 -2.32 -9.58 3.22
CA ILE A 138 -2.52 -8.15 3.53
C ILE A 138 -1.15 -7.50 3.55
N VAL A 139 -0.93 -6.55 2.65
CA VAL A 139 0.30 -5.77 2.55
C VAL A 139 -0.01 -4.30 2.78
N ASN A 140 0.58 -3.71 3.81
CA ASN A 140 0.39 -2.31 4.16
C ASN A 140 1.59 -1.49 3.69
N ILE A 141 1.38 -0.52 2.81
CA ILE A 141 2.41 0.46 2.45
C ILE A 141 2.39 1.54 3.52
N THR A 142 3.45 1.61 4.30
CA THR A 142 3.52 2.45 5.48
C THR A 142 4.42 3.66 5.27
N GLY A 143 5.21 4.05 6.21
CA GLY A 143 6.11 5.19 6.13
C GLY A 143 7.32 4.98 7.01
N LYS A 144 8.22 5.94 7.02
CA LYS A 144 9.43 5.93 7.84
C LYS A 144 9.12 5.55 9.28
N SER A 145 9.93 4.68 9.86
CA SER A 145 9.91 4.37 11.29
C SER A 145 10.77 5.33 12.14
N GLU A 146 11.55 6.17 11.48
CA GLU A 146 12.42 7.17 12.11
C GLU A 146 11.92 8.57 11.72
N PRO A 147 11.01 9.17 12.51
CA PRO A 147 10.50 10.50 12.21
C PRO A 147 11.57 11.56 12.43
N GLU A 148 11.79 12.42 11.44
CA GLU A 148 12.69 13.57 11.53
C GLU A 148 12.03 14.79 12.21
N GLY A 149 10.74 14.68 12.51
CA GLY A 149 9.94 15.74 13.12
C GLY A 149 8.49 15.29 13.31
N LEU A 150 7.67 16.17 13.82
CA LEU A 150 6.27 15.89 14.09
C LEU A 150 5.51 15.70 12.79
N ASN A 151 4.78 14.58 12.67
CA ASN A 151 4.00 14.25 11.50
C ASN A 151 2.90 13.24 11.83
N GLY A 152 1.63 13.63 11.66
CA GLY A 152 0.49 12.77 11.97
C GLY A 152 0.43 11.49 11.13
N ALA A 153 0.92 11.54 9.88
CA ALA A 153 0.98 10.33 9.06
C ALA A 153 2.01 9.32 9.59
N PHE A 154 3.13 9.76 10.16
CA PHE A 154 4.11 8.85 10.77
C PHE A 154 3.52 8.17 12.01
N CYS A 155 2.81 8.93 12.86
CA CYS A 155 2.10 8.35 14.01
C CYS A 155 1.06 7.30 13.57
N ALA A 156 0.26 7.62 12.56
CA ALA A 156 -0.74 6.70 12.00
C ALA A 156 -0.10 5.43 11.38
N LYS A 157 1.05 5.58 10.71
CA LYS A 157 1.78 4.47 10.11
C LYS A 157 2.48 3.60 11.16
N ALA A 158 2.93 4.18 12.29
CA ALA A 158 3.42 3.42 13.44
C ALA A 158 2.28 2.59 14.09
N ALA A 159 1.08 3.18 14.22
CA ALA A 159 -0.11 2.44 14.65
C ALA A 159 -0.45 1.28 13.69
N MET A 160 -0.27 1.47 12.38
CA MET A 160 -0.45 0.41 11.38
C MET A 160 0.54 -0.75 11.60
N HIS A 161 1.80 -0.49 11.93
CA HIS A 161 2.78 -1.55 12.22
C HIS A 161 2.35 -2.39 13.43
N SER A 162 1.95 -1.73 14.53
CA SER A 162 1.48 -2.41 15.74
C SER A 162 0.21 -3.24 15.47
N TRP A 163 -0.76 -2.66 14.78
CA TRP A 163 -1.99 -3.36 14.40
C TRP A 163 -1.72 -4.56 13.49
N ALA A 164 -0.89 -4.39 12.46
CA ALA A 164 -0.53 -5.47 11.54
C ALA A 164 0.15 -6.64 12.25
N LYS A 165 1.03 -6.34 13.22
CA LYS A 165 1.67 -7.36 14.06
C LYS A 165 0.64 -8.11 14.91
N GLY A 166 -0.26 -7.41 15.58
CA GLY A 166 -1.34 -8.04 16.36
C GLY A 166 -2.23 -8.91 15.48
N LEU A 167 -2.72 -8.34 14.37
CA LEU A 167 -3.58 -9.07 13.43
C LEU A 167 -2.92 -10.33 12.88
N SER A 168 -1.62 -10.28 12.54
CA SER A 168 -0.90 -11.45 12.00
C SER A 168 -0.91 -12.65 12.93
N ARG A 169 -0.93 -12.42 14.24
CA ARG A 169 -0.99 -13.48 15.26
C ARG A 169 -2.36 -14.13 15.35
N GLU A 170 -3.42 -13.35 15.14
CA GLU A 170 -4.80 -13.84 15.17
C GLU A 170 -5.16 -14.65 13.92
N VAL A 171 -4.74 -14.18 12.74
CA VAL A 171 -5.17 -14.74 11.46
C VAL A 171 -4.20 -15.74 10.84
N GLY A 172 -3.00 -15.88 11.37
CA GLY A 172 -1.97 -16.80 10.83
C GLY A 172 -2.45 -18.25 10.75
N LYS A 173 -3.19 -18.73 11.74
CA LYS A 173 -3.81 -20.08 11.78
C LYS A 173 -4.82 -20.32 10.62
N HIS A 174 -5.29 -19.26 9.99
CA HIS A 174 -6.18 -19.30 8.82
C HIS A 174 -5.43 -19.16 7.49
N GLY A 175 -4.10 -19.26 7.47
CA GLY A 175 -3.31 -19.14 6.23
C GLY A 175 -3.18 -17.71 5.71
N ILE A 176 -3.48 -16.70 6.54
CA ILE A 176 -3.43 -15.28 6.18
C ILE A 176 -2.13 -14.67 6.69
N THR A 177 -1.42 -13.93 5.84
CA THR A 177 -0.25 -13.15 6.25
C THR A 177 -0.54 -11.65 6.22
N VAL A 178 0.08 -10.92 7.15
CA VAL A 178 -0.07 -9.46 7.27
C VAL A 178 1.31 -8.84 7.43
N ASN A 179 1.76 -8.08 6.43
CA ASN A 179 3.09 -7.48 6.43
C ASN A 179 3.02 -5.98 6.12
N SER A 180 4.05 -5.25 6.52
CA SER A 180 4.17 -3.81 6.29
C SER A 180 5.45 -3.49 5.55
N ILE A 181 5.35 -2.62 4.55
CA ILE A 181 6.49 -2.13 3.77
C ILE A 181 6.61 -0.62 4.01
N PRO A 182 7.57 -0.14 4.80
CA PRO A 182 7.95 1.26 4.86
C PRO A 182 8.83 1.61 3.64
N PRO A 183 8.34 2.45 2.72
CA PRO A 183 9.12 2.91 1.59
C PRO A 183 10.11 4.00 2.01
N GLY A 184 11.25 4.04 1.34
CA GLY A 184 12.18 5.16 1.38
C GLY A 184 11.71 6.34 0.53
N ARG A 185 12.67 6.98 -0.15
CA ARG A 185 12.42 8.04 -1.13
C ARG A 185 12.06 7.43 -2.48
N ILE A 186 10.76 7.26 -2.74
CA ILE A 186 10.26 6.66 -3.99
C ILE A 186 9.73 7.76 -4.91
N MET A 187 10.16 7.76 -6.16
CA MET A 187 9.74 8.74 -7.17
C MET A 187 8.22 8.73 -7.33
N SER A 188 7.62 9.91 -7.22
CA SER A 188 6.17 10.11 -7.28
C SER A 188 5.84 11.58 -7.58
N GLU A 189 4.58 11.86 -7.94
CA GLU A 189 4.09 13.25 -8.08
C GLU A 189 4.34 14.09 -6.81
N GLN A 190 4.22 13.48 -5.63
CA GLN A 190 4.47 14.14 -4.36
C GLN A 190 5.96 14.50 -4.19
N ILE A 191 6.86 13.60 -4.53
CA ILE A 191 8.31 13.85 -4.48
C ILE A 191 8.70 14.98 -5.45
N LEU A 192 8.20 14.92 -6.69
CA LEU A 192 8.48 15.96 -7.70
C LEU A 192 7.99 17.33 -7.27
N ARG A 193 6.82 17.40 -6.60
CA ARG A 193 6.25 18.65 -6.11
C ARG A 193 6.99 19.21 -4.89
N ASN A 194 7.42 18.35 -3.96
CA ASN A 194 7.93 18.78 -2.66
C ASN A 194 9.45 18.96 -2.63
N TYR A 195 10.17 18.33 -3.57
CA TYR A 195 11.64 18.31 -3.55
C TYR A 195 12.20 18.76 -4.92
N PRO A 196 12.88 19.93 -4.96
CA PRO A 196 13.54 20.42 -6.18
C PRO A 196 14.62 19.45 -6.69
N PRO A 197 14.98 19.48 -8.00
CA PRO A 197 15.97 18.58 -8.59
C PRO A 197 17.32 18.57 -7.85
N ASP A 198 17.85 19.75 -7.52
CA ASP A 198 19.14 19.88 -6.82
C ASP A 198 19.10 19.26 -5.42
N TYR A 199 17.99 19.44 -4.71
CA TYR A 199 17.81 18.82 -3.39
C TYR A 199 17.70 17.30 -3.49
N ARG A 200 16.97 16.79 -4.50
CA ARG A 200 16.91 15.34 -4.74
C ARG A 200 18.27 14.74 -5.06
N LYS A 201 19.07 15.44 -5.90
CA LYS A 201 20.44 15.03 -6.20
C LYS A 201 21.29 14.99 -4.94
N TRP A 202 21.24 16.04 -4.14
CA TRP A 202 21.96 16.11 -2.86
C TRP A 202 21.56 14.95 -1.92
N GLN A 203 20.26 14.69 -1.75
CA GLN A 203 19.79 13.57 -0.93
C GLN A 203 20.27 12.21 -1.45
N SER A 204 20.25 12.01 -2.76
CA SER A 204 20.77 10.79 -3.37
C SER A 204 22.24 10.57 -3.02
N GLU A 205 23.04 11.61 -3.10
CA GLU A 205 24.49 11.53 -2.91
C GLU A 205 24.89 11.45 -1.41
N HIS A 206 24.08 11.97 -0.49
CA HIS A 206 24.48 12.17 0.91
C HIS A 206 23.63 11.39 1.94
N GLU A 207 22.38 11.08 1.62
CA GLU A 207 21.46 10.45 2.57
C GLU A 207 21.10 9.02 2.21
N ILE A 208 21.01 8.69 0.92
CA ILE A 208 20.56 7.37 0.46
C ILE A 208 21.77 6.49 0.14
N PRO A 209 22.09 5.44 0.92
CA PRO A 209 23.27 4.62 0.68
C PRO A 209 23.39 4.01 -0.72
N VAL A 210 22.26 3.66 -1.35
CA VAL A 210 22.23 3.17 -2.75
C VAL A 210 22.56 4.26 -3.76
N GLY A 211 22.48 5.54 -3.38
CA GLY A 211 22.86 6.68 -4.22
C GLY A 211 21.77 7.23 -5.11
N GLU A 212 20.54 6.70 -5.06
CA GLU A 212 19.43 7.15 -5.88
C GLU A 212 18.07 7.01 -5.20
N TYR A 213 17.07 7.72 -5.73
CA TYR A 213 15.68 7.51 -5.35
C TYR A 213 15.15 6.21 -5.95
N GLY A 214 14.45 5.43 -5.15
CA GLY A 214 13.76 4.24 -5.64
C GLY A 214 12.60 4.58 -6.58
N GLN A 215 12.19 3.60 -7.37
CA GLN A 215 11.05 3.67 -8.27
C GLN A 215 9.85 2.93 -7.66
N PRO A 216 8.61 3.21 -8.09
CA PRO A 216 7.43 2.46 -7.65
C PRO A 216 7.57 0.94 -7.80
N GLU A 217 8.31 0.49 -8.81
CA GLU A 217 8.59 -0.91 -9.11
C GLU A 217 9.39 -1.60 -8.01
N ASP A 218 10.31 -0.90 -7.33
CA ASP A 218 11.09 -1.46 -6.22
C ASP A 218 10.19 -1.92 -5.07
N ILE A 219 9.12 -1.15 -4.78
CA ILE A 219 8.09 -1.54 -3.81
C ILE A 219 7.22 -2.67 -4.38
N ALA A 220 6.83 -2.55 -5.65
CA ALA A 220 5.90 -3.47 -6.29
C ALA A 220 6.44 -4.90 -6.36
N HIS A 221 7.74 -5.08 -6.61
CA HIS A 221 8.38 -6.40 -6.64
C HIS A 221 8.26 -7.12 -5.29
N LEU A 222 8.48 -6.40 -4.17
CA LEU A 222 8.30 -6.98 -2.84
C LEU A 222 6.82 -7.28 -2.55
N VAL A 223 5.90 -6.41 -3.00
CA VAL A 223 4.45 -6.66 -2.86
C VAL A 223 4.06 -7.95 -3.60
N CYS A 224 4.49 -8.13 -4.85
CA CYS A 224 4.21 -9.35 -5.63
C CYS A 224 4.76 -10.60 -4.91
N PHE A 225 5.97 -10.53 -4.36
CA PHE A 225 6.54 -11.63 -3.59
C PHE A 225 5.73 -11.93 -2.32
N LEU A 226 5.41 -10.91 -1.51
CA LEU A 226 4.62 -11.07 -0.28
C LEU A 226 3.17 -11.54 -0.56
N ALA A 227 2.64 -11.21 -1.73
CA ALA A 227 1.33 -11.69 -2.20
C ALA A 227 1.34 -13.17 -2.57
N SER A 228 2.50 -13.78 -2.75
CA SER A 228 2.64 -15.15 -3.23
C SER A 228 2.52 -16.20 -2.12
N PRO A 229 2.19 -17.47 -2.44
CA PRO A 229 2.27 -18.57 -1.49
C PRO A 229 3.72 -18.85 -1.05
N LEU A 230 4.73 -18.44 -1.81
CA LEU A 230 6.14 -18.59 -1.46
C LEU A 230 6.50 -17.81 -0.19
N ALA A 231 5.81 -16.69 0.07
CA ALA A 231 6.01 -15.86 1.26
C ALA A 231 5.13 -16.30 2.46
N ARG A 232 4.54 -17.49 2.44
CA ARG A 232 3.60 -17.96 3.49
C ARG A 232 4.14 -17.96 4.91
N TYR A 233 5.45 -17.97 5.08
CA TYR A 233 6.11 -17.98 6.39
C TYR A 233 6.60 -16.59 6.83
N ILE A 234 6.31 -15.55 6.04
CA ILE A 234 6.60 -14.15 6.35
C ILE A 234 5.29 -13.48 6.76
N THR A 235 5.13 -13.22 8.06
CA THR A 235 3.95 -12.52 8.59
C THR A 235 4.27 -11.71 9.84
N GLY A 236 3.60 -10.59 10.01
CA GLY A 236 3.85 -9.64 11.09
C GLY A 236 5.21 -8.94 10.98
N ALA A 237 5.78 -8.92 9.78
CA ALA A 237 7.06 -8.29 9.50
C ALA A 237 6.88 -6.83 9.03
N VAL A 238 7.88 -6.01 9.35
CA VAL A 238 8.08 -4.67 8.80
C VAL A 238 9.36 -4.73 7.96
N ILE A 239 9.21 -4.68 6.64
CA ILE A 239 10.31 -4.88 5.69
C ILE A 239 10.54 -3.57 4.94
N PRO A 240 11.58 -2.78 5.26
CA PRO A 240 11.88 -1.54 4.57
C PRO A 240 12.36 -1.79 3.14
N VAL A 241 11.93 -0.92 2.21
CA VAL A 241 12.45 -0.83 0.85
C VAL A 241 12.82 0.63 0.65
N ASP A 242 14.04 0.99 1.02
CA ASP A 242 14.42 2.38 1.26
C ASP A 242 15.85 2.72 0.80
N GLY A 243 16.52 1.83 0.09
CA GLY A 243 17.89 2.04 -0.37
C GLY A 243 18.92 2.19 0.76
N GLY A 244 18.60 1.69 1.97
CA GLY A 244 19.43 1.82 3.16
C GLY A 244 19.29 3.15 3.89
N LEU A 245 18.28 3.96 3.56
CA LEU A 245 18.05 5.28 4.18
C LEU A 245 17.82 5.21 5.69
N ARG A 246 17.25 4.13 6.19
CA ARG A 246 17.04 3.90 7.62
C ARG A 246 18.37 3.71 8.34
N ARG A 247 18.57 4.43 9.44
CA ARG A 247 19.84 4.45 10.18
C ARG A 247 19.90 3.42 11.30
N TYR A 248 18.77 3.03 11.87
CA TYR A 248 18.68 2.09 12.98
C TYR A 248 18.19 0.72 12.51
N GLN A 249 18.69 -0.30 13.14
CA GLN A 249 18.37 -1.68 12.78
C GLN A 249 16.93 -2.08 13.17
N PHE A 250 16.39 -1.49 14.25
CA PHE A 250 15.09 -1.82 14.83
C PHE A 250 14.20 -0.59 14.97
#